data_3d736eef5cb06b35705e6ada45d2f379
#
_entry.id   3d736eef5cb06b35705e6ada45d2f379
#
_cell.length_a   1.000
_cell.length_b   1.000
_cell.length_c   1.000
_cell.angle_alpha   90.00
_cell.angle_beta   90.00
_cell.angle_gamma   90.00
#
_symmetry.space_group_name_H-M   'P 1'
#
loop_
_entity.id
_entity.type
_entity.pdbx_description
1 polymer ?
#
loop_
_entity_poly.entity_id
_entity_poly.type
_entity_poly.pdbx_seq_one_letter_code
_entity_poly.pdbx_strand_id
1 'polypeptide(L)'
;MNILVLLKQVPDTETHIKISGGKVDESSVKWIISPYDEIALEEAIRVREKNGGKVTVISVGPERVTASLRTAYAMGADDAIHIKADDYQMLDSATTAEALLKATADQNYEIILCGRQGIDSDNGQVPLIYATRKNIPAIIWARKLETSETGVRVICEGDGGEAVYESNYPALITVQMGMNEPRYPSLKGIMASKKKPIVTKNLSELGVNYDKIEVLSVEMPPARPAGRIIDGASPEEKAQKLIKALHEEIKII
;
A
#
# COMPACT_ATOMS: atom_id res chain seq x y z
N MET A 1 3.54 -23.02 -1.44
CA MET A 1 4.04 -21.68 -1.81
C MET A 1 3.88 -20.73 -0.64
N ASN A 2 4.95 -20.07 -0.19
CA ASN A 2 4.90 -19.12 0.90
C ASN A 2 4.90 -17.69 0.34
N ILE A 3 3.88 -16.94 0.68
CA ILE A 3 3.66 -15.59 0.14
C ILE A 3 3.71 -14.60 1.29
N LEU A 4 4.50 -13.53 1.13
CA LEU A 4 4.55 -12.41 2.06
C LEU A 4 3.76 -11.24 1.47
N VAL A 5 2.91 -10.61 2.27
CA VAL A 5 2.24 -9.37 1.89
C VAL A 5 2.74 -8.24 2.78
N LEU A 6 3.37 -7.24 2.18
CA LEU A 6 3.73 -6.00 2.87
C LEU A 6 2.48 -5.12 2.89
N LEU A 7 2.00 -4.78 4.09
CA LEU A 7 0.74 -4.11 4.28
C LEU A 7 0.95 -2.82 5.06
N LYS A 8 0.39 -1.72 4.58
CA LYS A 8 0.40 -0.42 5.27
C LYS A 8 -1.00 -0.05 5.74
N GLN A 9 -1.11 0.40 7.01
CA GLN A 9 -2.30 1.06 7.49
C GLN A 9 -2.23 2.54 7.17
N VAL A 10 -3.28 3.08 6.60
CA VAL A 10 -3.38 4.48 6.15
C VAL A 10 -4.69 5.13 6.61
N PRO A 11 -4.79 6.45 6.67
CA PRO A 11 -6.08 7.13 6.80
C PRO A 11 -7.00 6.78 5.63
N ASP A 12 -8.28 6.58 5.91
CA ASP A 12 -9.31 6.44 4.87
C ASP A 12 -9.36 7.72 4.02
N THR A 13 -9.50 7.58 2.72
CA THR A 13 -9.57 8.71 1.76
C THR A 13 -10.72 9.69 2.04
N GLU A 14 -11.76 9.24 2.72
CA GLU A 14 -12.88 10.09 3.14
C GLU A 14 -12.62 10.84 4.46
N THR A 15 -11.48 10.59 5.11
CA THR A 15 -11.16 11.22 6.40
C THR A 15 -10.81 12.69 6.21
N HIS A 16 -11.54 13.57 6.88
CA HIS A 16 -11.14 14.97 6.99
C HIS A 16 -9.98 15.11 7.98
N ILE A 17 -8.78 15.24 7.46
CA ILE A 17 -7.58 15.44 8.29
C ILE A 17 -7.67 16.79 9.01
N LYS A 18 -7.40 16.77 10.31
CA LYS A 18 -7.29 17.96 11.15
C LYS A 18 -5.89 18.07 11.73
N ILE A 19 -5.40 19.30 11.84
CA ILE A 19 -4.12 19.60 12.49
C ILE A 19 -4.41 20.30 13.81
N SER A 20 -3.86 19.79 14.89
CA SER A 20 -3.94 20.36 16.21
C SER A 20 -2.56 20.33 16.88
N GLY A 21 -2.12 21.48 17.40
CA GLY A 21 -0.81 21.57 18.04
C GLY A 21 0.37 21.21 17.15
N GLY A 22 0.29 21.50 15.84
CA GLY A 22 1.35 21.18 14.86
C GLY A 22 1.47 19.69 14.50
N LYS A 23 0.44 18.88 14.82
CA LYS A 23 0.38 17.44 14.50
C LYS A 23 -0.97 17.09 13.91
N VAL A 24 -1.00 16.00 13.17
CA VAL A 24 -2.28 15.41 12.73
C VAL A 24 -3.05 14.92 13.96
N ASP A 25 -4.31 15.33 14.08
CA ASP A 25 -5.23 14.81 15.10
C ASP A 25 -5.73 13.42 14.66
N GLU A 26 -5.09 12.39 15.18
CA GLU A 26 -5.42 11.00 14.87
C GLU A 26 -6.73 10.51 15.52
N SER A 27 -7.30 11.24 16.47
CA SER A 27 -8.48 10.81 17.24
C SER A 27 -9.74 10.67 16.37
N SER A 28 -9.83 11.43 15.28
CA SER A 28 -10.94 11.40 14.32
C SER A 28 -10.64 10.64 13.03
N VAL A 29 -9.45 10.05 12.93
CA VAL A 29 -9.02 9.34 11.70
C VAL A 29 -9.58 7.93 11.67
N LYS A 30 -10.31 7.60 10.62
CA LYS A 30 -10.65 6.22 10.29
C LYS A 30 -9.46 5.58 9.60
N TRP A 31 -8.92 4.53 10.20
CA TRP A 31 -7.76 3.82 9.69
C TRP A 31 -8.17 2.58 8.91
N ILE A 32 -7.60 2.39 7.73
CA ILE A 32 -7.87 1.26 6.83
C ILE A 32 -6.56 0.62 6.37
N ILE A 33 -6.64 -0.56 5.78
CA ILE A 33 -5.57 -1.12 4.94
C ILE A 33 -5.46 -0.23 3.70
N SER A 34 -4.25 0.08 3.23
CA SER A 34 -4.08 0.79 1.96
C SER A 34 -4.81 0.03 0.84
N PRO A 35 -5.66 0.69 0.04
CA PRO A 35 -6.45 0.01 -0.99
C PRO A 35 -5.62 -0.80 -1.98
N TYR A 36 -4.41 -0.34 -2.32
CA TYR A 36 -3.49 -1.13 -3.13
C TYR A 36 -3.01 -2.39 -2.42
N ASP A 37 -2.81 -2.33 -1.09
CA ASP A 37 -2.38 -3.49 -0.31
C ASP A 37 -3.52 -4.49 -0.09
N GLU A 38 -4.78 -4.04 -0.07
CA GLU A 38 -5.93 -4.94 -0.07
C GLU A 38 -5.99 -5.78 -1.36
N ILE A 39 -5.69 -5.16 -2.52
CA ILE A 39 -5.58 -5.88 -3.80
C ILE A 39 -4.42 -6.89 -3.75
N ALA A 40 -3.28 -6.51 -3.17
CA ALA A 40 -2.14 -7.40 -3.01
C ALA A 40 -2.47 -8.59 -2.09
N LEU A 41 -3.17 -8.35 -1.01
CA LEU A 41 -3.63 -9.39 -0.08
C LEU A 41 -4.63 -10.36 -0.76
N GLU A 42 -5.60 -9.83 -1.50
CA GLU A 42 -6.54 -10.65 -2.25
C GLU A 42 -5.81 -11.53 -3.27
N GLU A 43 -4.83 -10.96 -3.99
CA GLU A 43 -4.07 -11.74 -4.96
C GLU A 43 -3.24 -12.84 -4.29
N ALA A 44 -2.60 -12.54 -3.16
CA ALA A 44 -1.89 -13.53 -2.35
C ALA A 44 -2.79 -14.69 -1.93
N ILE A 45 -4.01 -14.38 -1.50
CA ILE A 45 -4.98 -15.39 -1.09
C ILE A 45 -5.41 -16.24 -2.29
N ARG A 46 -5.68 -15.65 -3.46
CA ARG A 46 -6.03 -16.36 -4.70
C ARG A 46 -4.90 -17.28 -5.17
N VAL A 47 -3.67 -16.80 -5.13
CA VAL A 47 -2.49 -17.60 -5.48
C VAL A 47 -2.35 -18.79 -4.53
N ARG A 48 -2.51 -18.57 -3.20
CA ARG A 48 -2.49 -19.63 -2.21
C ARG A 48 -3.64 -20.64 -2.40
N GLU A 49 -4.85 -20.19 -2.71
CA GLU A 49 -6.00 -21.06 -2.96
C GLU A 49 -5.77 -21.98 -4.17
N LYS A 50 -5.05 -21.49 -5.18
CA LYS A 50 -4.71 -22.25 -6.39
C LYS A 50 -3.55 -23.22 -6.19
N ASN A 51 -2.49 -22.80 -5.49
CA ASN A 51 -1.22 -23.53 -5.44
C ASN A 51 -0.93 -24.19 -4.08
N GLY A 52 -1.76 -23.96 -3.08
CA GLY A 52 -1.47 -24.33 -1.69
C GLY A 52 -0.41 -23.42 -1.03
N GLY A 53 -0.11 -23.70 0.22
CA GLY A 53 0.91 -22.95 0.99
C GLY A 53 0.32 -22.00 2.02
N LYS A 54 1.00 -20.87 2.26
CA LYS A 54 0.64 -19.90 3.30
C LYS A 54 0.78 -18.46 2.84
N VAL A 55 -0.10 -17.58 3.36
CA VAL A 55 -0.04 -16.11 3.24
C VAL A 55 0.30 -15.53 4.60
N THR A 56 1.46 -14.88 4.68
CA THR A 56 1.88 -14.10 5.85
C THR A 56 1.73 -12.61 5.53
N VAL A 57 1.06 -11.87 6.40
CA VAL A 57 0.99 -10.41 6.29
C VAL A 57 1.93 -9.76 7.29
N ILE A 58 2.60 -8.67 6.92
CA ILE A 58 3.49 -7.92 7.79
C ILE A 58 3.20 -6.43 7.69
N SER A 59 3.23 -5.74 8.82
CA SER A 59 3.04 -4.29 8.86
C SER A 59 3.89 -3.64 9.93
N VAL A 60 4.36 -2.42 9.65
CA VAL A 60 5.15 -1.57 10.58
C VAL A 60 4.24 -0.45 11.07
N GLY A 61 4.26 -0.18 12.37
CA GLY A 61 3.54 0.96 12.93
C GLY A 61 3.14 0.77 14.40
N PRO A 62 2.36 1.71 14.94
CA PRO A 62 1.92 1.67 16.33
C PRO A 62 0.91 0.55 16.57
N GLU A 63 0.51 0.36 17.82
CA GLU A 63 -0.38 -0.74 18.24
C GLU A 63 -1.68 -0.84 17.41
N ARG A 64 -2.22 0.30 16.93
CA ARG A 64 -3.45 0.32 16.13
C ARG A 64 -3.36 -0.45 14.81
N VAL A 65 -2.16 -0.71 14.31
CA VAL A 65 -1.93 -1.50 13.08
C VAL A 65 -2.44 -2.94 13.24
N THR A 66 -2.49 -3.45 14.47
CA THR A 66 -3.04 -4.79 14.77
C THR A 66 -4.48 -4.95 14.28
N ALA A 67 -5.28 -3.87 14.23
CA ALA A 67 -6.63 -3.91 13.67
C ALA A 67 -6.63 -4.27 12.18
N SER A 68 -5.71 -3.69 11.39
CA SER A 68 -5.54 -4.02 9.97
C SER A 68 -5.05 -5.45 9.77
N LEU A 69 -4.14 -5.94 10.61
CA LEU A 69 -3.70 -7.33 10.58
C LEU A 69 -4.85 -8.30 10.94
N ARG A 70 -5.75 -7.92 11.86
CA ARG A 70 -6.99 -8.68 12.14
C ARG A 70 -7.93 -8.71 10.94
N THR A 71 -8.05 -7.60 10.21
CA THR A 71 -8.82 -7.55 8.96
C THR A 71 -8.21 -8.48 7.91
N ALA A 72 -6.89 -8.47 7.74
CA ALA A 72 -6.20 -9.37 6.83
C ALA A 72 -6.43 -10.86 7.18
N TYR A 73 -6.39 -11.21 8.46
CA TYR A 73 -6.79 -12.54 8.92
C TYR A 73 -8.24 -12.90 8.57
N ALA A 74 -9.15 -11.95 8.74
CA ALA A 74 -10.57 -12.17 8.45
C ALA A 74 -10.84 -12.31 6.94
N MET A 75 -10.00 -11.71 6.08
CA MET A 75 -10.00 -11.92 4.63
C MET A 75 -9.44 -13.29 4.23
N GLY A 76 -8.51 -13.85 5.01
CA GLY A 76 -7.99 -15.19 4.75
C GLY A 76 -6.48 -15.36 4.91
N ALA A 77 -5.74 -14.38 5.40
CA ALA A 77 -4.32 -14.57 5.73
C ALA A 77 -4.12 -15.67 6.78
N ASP A 78 -2.99 -16.36 6.72
CA ASP A 78 -2.66 -17.47 7.62
C ASP A 78 -1.89 -17.02 8.85
N ASP A 79 -0.88 -16.15 8.66
CA ASP A 79 0.01 -15.63 9.69
C ASP A 79 0.10 -14.10 9.61
N ALA A 80 0.39 -13.43 10.75
CA ALA A 80 0.59 -11.98 10.80
C ALA A 80 1.77 -11.59 11.67
N ILE A 81 2.56 -10.63 11.19
CA ILE A 81 3.71 -10.05 11.89
C ILE A 81 3.46 -8.55 12.06
N HIS A 82 3.55 -8.07 13.29
CA HIS A 82 3.53 -6.66 13.63
C HIS A 82 4.92 -6.19 14.03
N ILE A 83 5.50 -5.26 13.29
CA ILE A 83 6.70 -4.56 13.73
C ILE A 83 6.25 -3.29 14.45
N LYS A 84 6.33 -3.33 15.77
CA LYS A 84 5.89 -2.20 16.61
C LYS A 84 6.85 -1.03 16.52
N ALA A 85 6.30 0.12 16.12
CA ALA A 85 7.00 1.39 16.00
C ALA A 85 6.03 2.51 16.41
N ASP A 86 6.11 2.98 17.64
CA ASP A 86 5.21 4.03 18.15
C ASP A 86 5.55 5.41 17.53
N ASP A 87 6.80 5.60 17.12
CA ASP A 87 7.30 6.78 16.41
C ASP A 87 7.43 6.56 14.88
N TYR A 88 6.53 5.75 14.32
CA TYR A 88 6.53 5.35 12.91
C TYR A 88 6.61 6.53 11.91
N GLN A 89 6.10 7.71 12.29
CA GLN A 89 6.17 8.92 11.48
C GLN A 89 7.59 9.46 11.30
N MET A 90 8.52 9.01 12.14
CA MET A 90 9.93 9.37 12.09
C MET A 90 10.79 8.34 11.35
N LEU A 91 10.16 7.32 10.78
CA LEU A 91 10.83 6.30 9.98
C LEU A 91 10.83 6.71 8.51
N ASP A 92 11.99 6.72 7.90
CA ASP A 92 12.09 6.82 6.45
C ASP A 92 11.80 5.47 5.75
N SER A 93 11.73 5.51 4.43
CA SER A 93 11.48 4.33 3.62
C SER A 93 12.60 3.29 3.74
N ALA A 94 13.85 3.74 3.93
CA ALA A 94 15.02 2.86 4.04
C ALA A 94 15.01 2.09 5.37
N THR A 95 14.70 2.78 6.47
CA THR A 95 14.55 2.20 7.80
C THR A 95 13.38 1.23 7.87
N THR A 96 12.24 1.60 7.27
CA THR A 96 11.07 0.73 7.18
C THR A 96 11.39 -0.55 6.42
N ALA A 97 12.08 -0.46 5.27
CA ALA A 97 12.50 -1.63 4.49
C ALA A 97 13.49 -2.51 5.27
N GLU A 98 14.42 -1.91 6.02
CA GLU A 98 15.37 -2.64 6.88
C GLU A 98 14.65 -3.43 7.98
N ALA A 99 13.67 -2.80 8.63
CA ALA A 99 12.85 -3.46 9.64
C ALA A 99 12.10 -4.68 9.08
N LEU A 100 11.50 -4.53 7.90
CA LEU A 100 10.82 -5.60 7.19
C LEU A 100 11.78 -6.74 6.83
N LEU A 101 12.98 -6.43 6.32
CA LEU A 101 14.00 -7.42 5.97
C LEU A 101 14.43 -8.23 7.18
N LYS A 102 14.77 -7.55 8.29
CA LYS A 102 15.20 -8.23 9.52
C LYS A 102 14.10 -9.06 10.15
N ALA A 103 12.86 -8.56 10.11
CA ALA A 103 11.72 -9.30 10.64
C ALA A 103 11.40 -10.59 9.87
N THR A 104 11.82 -10.67 8.60
CA THR A 104 11.56 -11.78 7.69
C THR A 104 12.82 -12.57 7.31
N ALA A 105 13.95 -12.32 7.96
CA ALA A 105 15.25 -12.92 7.59
C ALA A 105 15.27 -14.44 7.68
N ASP A 106 14.58 -15.02 8.67
CA ASP A 106 14.55 -16.45 8.94
C ASP A 106 13.51 -17.20 8.10
N GLN A 107 12.81 -16.52 7.17
CA GLN A 107 11.73 -17.11 6.40
C GLN A 107 12.00 -16.99 4.91
N ASN A 108 11.65 -18.06 4.19
CA ASN A 108 11.74 -18.10 2.74
C ASN A 108 10.33 -17.89 2.15
N TYR A 109 10.20 -16.81 1.39
CA TYR A 109 8.99 -16.51 0.63
C TYR A 109 9.31 -16.59 -0.87
N GLU A 110 8.49 -17.32 -1.61
CA GLU A 110 8.60 -17.38 -3.08
C GLU A 110 8.10 -16.09 -3.70
N ILE A 111 7.01 -15.53 -3.17
CA ILE A 111 6.42 -14.29 -3.69
C ILE A 111 6.29 -13.27 -2.56
N ILE A 112 6.68 -12.04 -2.83
CA ILE A 112 6.40 -10.89 -1.99
C ILE A 112 5.44 -9.98 -2.76
N LEU A 113 4.25 -9.74 -2.21
CA LEU A 113 3.24 -8.86 -2.78
C LEU A 113 3.06 -7.62 -1.94
N CYS A 114 2.80 -6.50 -2.57
CA CYS A 114 2.41 -5.25 -1.93
C CYS A 114 1.69 -4.33 -2.92
N GLY A 115 1.03 -3.32 -2.42
CA GLY A 115 0.48 -2.29 -3.25
C GLY A 115 1.56 -1.46 -3.96
N ARG A 116 1.19 -0.81 -5.03
CA ARG A 116 2.04 0.12 -5.78
C ARG A 116 2.65 1.17 -4.85
N GLN A 117 1.85 1.73 -3.95
CA GLN A 117 2.20 2.82 -3.04
C GLN A 117 1.19 2.93 -1.90
N GLY A 118 1.56 3.56 -0.79
CA GLY A 118 0.60 3.99 0.23
C GLY A 118 -0.09 5.27 -0.22
N ILE A 119 -1.43 5.33 -0.11
CA ILE A 119 -2.24 6.48 -0.55
C ILE A 119 -2.04 7.74 0.30
N ASP A 120 -1.34 7.63 1.42
CA ASP A 120 -1.03 8.72 2.35
C ASP A 120 0.22 9.52 1.95
N SER A 121 1.17 8.88 1.29
CA SER A 121 2.47 9.50 0.98
C SER A 121 2.90 9.35 -0.48
N ASP A 122 2.28 8.45 -1.23
CA ASP A 122 2.55 8.13 -2.64
C ASP A 122 4.01 7.81 -2.99
N ASN A 123 4.84 7.50 -2.00
CA ASN A 123 6.28 7.32 -2.20
C ASN A 123 6.67 6.08 -3.01
N GLY A 124 5.98 4.93 -2.80
CA GLY A 124 6.27 3.68 -3.50
C GLY A 124 7.67 3.09 -3.31
N GLN A 125 8.45 3.57 -2.34
CA GLN A 125 9.88 3.27 -2.20
C GLN A 125 10.18 1.99 -1.40
N VAL A 126 9.43 1.74 -0.33
CA VAL A 126 9.72 0.65 0.63
C VAL A 126 9.85 -0.71 -0.06
N PRO A 127 8.93 -1.13 -0.95
CA PRO A 127 9.04 -2.41 -1.64
C PRO A 127 10.30 -2.54 -2.49
N LEU A 128 10.67 -1.48 -3.19
CA LEU A 128 11.82 -1.48 -4.08
C LEU A 128 13.15 -1.54 -3.31
N ILE A 129 13.23 -0.81 -2.19
CA ILE A 129 14.39 -0.88 -1.29
C ILE A 129 14.48 -2.28 -0.66
N TYR A 130 13.35 -2.86 -0.26
CA TYR A 130 13.28 -4.24 0.26
C TYR A 130 13.83 -5.24 -0.76
N ALA A 131 13.31 -5.21 -2.00
CA ALA A 131 13.74 -6.11 -3.06
C ALA A 131 15.23 -5.95 -3.40
N THR A 132 15.71 -4.71 -3.53
CA THR A 132 17.12 -4.39 -3.81
C THR A 132 18.03 -4.93 -2.72
N ARG A 133 17.75 -4.68 -1.45
CA ARG A 133 18.57 -5.16 -0.33
C ARG A 133 18.50 -6.68 -0.15
N LYS A 134 17.38 -7.30 -0.49
CA LYS A 134 17.23 -8.76 -0.50
C LYS A 134 17.86 -9.41 -1.74
N ASN A 135 18.28 -8.59 -2.71
CA ASN A 135 18.85 -9.02 -3.99
C ASN A 135 17.88 -9.94 -4.77
N ILE A 136 16.63 -9.53 -4.88
CA ILE A 136 15.57 -10.23 -5.64
C ILE A 136 14.97 -9.32 -6.72
N PRO A 137 14.47 -9.88 -7.82
CA PRO A 137 13.75 -9.12 -8.83
C PRO A 137 12.53 -8.39 -8.26
N ALA A 138 12.28 -7.18 -8.75
CA ALA A 138 11.08 -6.41 -8.47
C ALA A 138 10.34 -6.11 -9.78
N ILE A 139 9.09 -6.55 -9.87
CA ILE A 139 8.20 -6.27 -10.99
C ILE A 139 7.11 -5.32 -10.50
N ILE A 140 6.98 -4.17 -11.15
CA ILE A 140 6.10 -3.09 -10.66
C ILE A 140 4.84 -2.95 -11.49
N TRP A 141 3.74 -2.49 -10.83
CA TRP A 141 2.46 -2.12 -11.45
C TRP A 141 1.75 -3.27 -12.16
N ALA A 142 1.77 -4.43 -11.52
CA ALA A 142 1.13 -5.63 -12.03
C ALA A 142 -0.39 -5.47 -12.14
N ARG A 143 -0.92 -5.84 -13.30
CA ARG A 143 -2.36 -5.95 -13.60
C ARG A 143 -2.82 -7.41 -13.62
N LYS A 144 -1.90 -8.35 -13.86
CA LYS A 144 -2.17 -9.79 -13.83
C LYS A 144 -0.94 -10.54 -13.38
N LEU A 145 -1.15 -11.58 -12.57
CA LEU A 145 -0.13 -12.49 -12.08
C LEU A 145 -0.49 -13.92 -12.42
N GLU A 146 0.42 -14.62 -13.05
CA GLU A 146 0.36 -16.05 -13.29
C GLU A 146 1.56 -16.72 -12.61
N THR A 147 1.31 -17.85 -11.96
CA THR A 147 2.35 -18.60 -11.24
C THR A 147 2.61 -19.94 -11.90
N SER A 148 3.87 -20.36 -11.92
CA SER A 148 4.34 -21.67 -12.36
C SER A 148 5.04 -22.40 -11.22
N GLU A 149 5.64 -23.56 -11.46
CA GLU A 149 6.47 -24.28 -10.48
C GLU A 149 7.75 -23.52 -10.13
N THR A 150 8.30 -22.74 -11.06
CA THR A 150 9.63 -22.12 -10.91
C THR A 150 9.62 -20.61 -10.83
N GLY A 151 8.49 -19.96 -11.12
CA GLY A 151 8.46 -18.49 -11.18
C GLY A 151 7.10 -17.91 -11.49
N VAL A 152 7.13 -16.64 -11.85
CA VAL A 152 5.97 -15.82 -12.16
C VAL A 152 6.03 -15.25 -13.57
N ARG A 153 4.85 -15.08 -14.15
CA ARG A 153 4.62 -14.28 -15.37
C ARG A 153 3.65 -13.16 -15.00
N VAL A 154 4.06 -11.92 -15.22
CA VAL A 154 3.35 -10.72 -14.76
C VAL A 154 3.07 -9.81 -15.95
N ILE A 155 1.82 -9.39 -16.09
CA ILE A 155 1.42 -8.35 -17.04
C ILE A 155 1.33 -7.04 -16.30
N CYS A 156 2.09 -6.05 -16.74
CA CYS A 156 2.18 -4.73 -16.13
C CYS A 156 1.64 -3.66 -17.08
N GLU A 157 1.06 -2.62 -16.51
CA GLU A 157 0.68 -1.41 -17.24
C GLU A 157 1.93 -0.56 -17.51
N GLY A 158 2.10 -0.09 -18.73
CA GLY A 158 3.18 0.80 -19.14
C GLY A 158 2.69 1.92 -20.06
N ASP A 159 3.55 2.88 -20.32
CA ASP A 159 3.25 3.98 -21.24
C ASP A 159 3.04 3.42 -22.66
N GLY A 160 1.79 3.52 -23.14
CA GLY A 160 1.40 3.10 -24.48
C GLY A 160 1.02 1.63 -24.64
N GLY A 161 0.94 0.84 -23.54
CA GLY A 161 0.48 -0.55 -23.63
C GLY A 161 0.80 -1.41 -22.42
N GLU A 162 0.75 -2.72 -22.62
CA GLU A 162 1.09 -3.71 -21.61
C GLU A 162 2.49 -4.28 -21.85
N ALA A 163 3.23 -4.48 -20.76
CA ALA A 163 4.50 -5.19 -20.77
C ALA A 163 4.37 -6.52 -20.01
N VAL A 164 5.02 -7.57 -20.54
CA VAL A 164 5.03 -8.89 -19.90
C VAL A 164 6.43 -9.16 -19.36
N TYR A 165 6.49 -9.49 -18.08
CA TYR A 165 7.74 -9.85 -17.40
C TYR A 165 7.64 -11.28 -16.87
N GLU A 166 8.74 -12.00 -16.92
CA GLU A 166 8.90 -13.32 -16.31
C GLU A 166 10.08 -13.30 -15.34
N SER A 167 9.95 -13.97 -14.23
CA SER A 167 11.00 -14.09 -13.21
C SER A 167 10.91 -15.41 -12.48
N ASN A 168 12.07 -15.95 -12.11
CA ASN A 168 12.13 -17.06 -11.16
C ASN A 168 11.83 -16.57 -9.73
N TYR A 169 11.48 -17.51 -8.84
CA TYR A 169 11.37 -17.23 -7.41
C TYR A 169 12.75 -17.04 -6.76
N PRO A 170 12.86 -16.23 -5.71
CA PRO A 170 11.83 -15.33 -5.18
C PRO A 170 11.70 -14.07 -6.02
N ALA A 171 10.48 -13.47 -6.04
CA ALA A 171 10.22 -12.21 -6.71
C ALA A 171 9.30 -11.30 -5.88
N LEU A 172 9.54 -10.00 -5.94
CA LEU A 172 8.63 -8.98 -5.39
C LEU A 172 7.79 -8.38 -6.51
N ILE A 173 6.48 -8.29 -6.29
CA ILE A 173 5.55 -7.73 -7.26
C ILE A 173 4.71 -6.66 -6.58
N THR A 174 4.70 -5.44 -7.15
CA THR A 174 3.77 -4.40 -6.71
C THR A 174 2.53 -4.42 -7.59
N VAL A 175 1.35 -4.36 -6.98
CA VAL A 175 0.08 -4.47 -7.71
C VAL A 175 -0.54 -3.12 -8.00
N GLN A 176 -1.29 -3.06 -9.10
CA GLN A 176 -2.03 -1.89 -9.55
C GLN A 176 -3.53 -2.08 -9.33
N MET A 177 -4.26 -0.95 -9.20
CA MET A 177 -5.72 -0.95 -9.19
C MET A 177 -6.29 -1.69 -10.41
N GLY A 178 -7.38 -2.46 -10.18
CA GLY A 178 -8.05 -3.23 -11.23
C GLY A 178 -7.44 -4.59 -11.52
N MET A 179 -6.43 -5.04 -10.77
CA MET A 179 -5.92 -6.41 -10.85
C MET A 179 -6.95 -7.44 -10.39
N ASN A 180 -7.64 -7.13 -9.30
CA ASN A 180 -8.74 -7.91 -8.75
C ASN A 180 -9.70 -7.02 -7.94
N GLU A 181 -10.78 -7.63 -7.46
CA GLU A 181 -11.67 -7.05 -6.45
C GLU A 181 -11.45 -7.77 -5.13
N PRO A 182 -10.99 -7.07 -4.07
CA PRO A 182 -10.78 -7.66 -2.76
C PRO A 182 -12.07 -8.21 -2.16
N ARG A 183 -12.00 -9.41 -1.59
CA ARG A 183 -13.13 -10.01 -0.87
C ARG A 183 -13.41 -9.28 0.44
N TYR A 184 -14.67 -9.20 0.81
CA TYR A 184 -15.05 -8.73 2.14
C TYR A 184 -14.74 -9.79 3.21
N PRO A 185 -14.29 -9.35 4.42
CA PRO A 185 -14.15 -10.24 5.55
C PRO A 185 -15.46 -10.95 5.89
N SER A 186 -15.46 -12.28 6.00
CA SER A 186 -16.65 -13.04 6.41
C SER A 186 -16.86 -12.94 7.92
N LEU A 187 -18.11 -13.08 8.39
CA LEU A 187 -18.42 -13.10 9.84
C LEU A 187 -17.62 -14.19 10.56
N LYS A 188 -17.50 -15.39 9.97
CA LYS A 188 -16.69 -16.47 10.50
C LYS A 188 -15.21 -16.09 10.57
N GLY A 189 -14.69 -15.45 9.53
CA GLY A 189 -13.33 -14.92 9.47
C GLY A 189 -13.06 -13.87 10.55
N ILE A 190 -13.96 -12.92 10.75
CA ILE A 190 -13.86 -11.90 11.80
C ILE A 190 -13.80 -12.53 13.20
N MET A 191 -14.66 -13.53 13.47
CA MET A 191 -14.64 -14.22 14.75
C MET A 191 -13.35 -15.04 14.96
N ALA A 192 -12.89 -15.74 13.92
CA ALA A 192 -11.66 -16.53 13.96
C ALA A 192 -10.42 -15.63 14.11
N SER A 193 -10.38 -14.48 13.44
CA SER A 193 -9.24 -13.56 13.48
C SER A 193 -8.90 -13.07 14.89
N LYS A 194 -9.91 -12.93 15.77
CA LYS A 194 -9.71 -12.48 17.17
C LYS A 194 -8.83 -13.45 17.99
N LYS A 195 -8.83 -14.75 17.63
CA LYS A 195 -8.10 -15.78 18.34
C LYS A 195 -6.72 -16.10 17.73
N LYS A 196 -6.47 -15.67 16.49
CA LYS A 196 -5.19 -15.93 15.82
C LYS A 196 -4.08 -15.10 16.48
N PRO A 197 -2.88 -15.66 16.71
CA PRO A 197 -1.75 -14.92 17.24
C PRO A 197 -1.25 -13.89 16.21
N ILE A 198 -0.79 -12.73 16.67
CA ILE A 198 0.00 -11.79 15.90
C ILE A 198 1.40 -11.82 16.51
N VAL A 199 2.41 -12.14 15.71
CA VAL A 199 3.80 -12.12 16.15
C VAL A 199 4.26 -10.67 16.19
N THR A 200 4.50 -10.14 17.39
CA THR A 200 5.00 -8.77 17.54
C THR A 200 6.51 -8.76 17.72
N LYS A 201 7.20 -7.91 16.97
CA LYS A 201 8.64 -7.64 17.06
C LYS A 201 8.85 -6.14 17.25
N ASN A 202 9.80 -5.76 18.11
CA ASN A 202 10.16 -4.34 18.31
C ASN A 202 11.35 -3.97 17.41
N LEU A 203 11.46 -2.71 16.98
CA LEU A 203 12.59 -2.25 16.16
C LEU A 203 13.93 -2.50 16.85
N SER A 204 14.01 -2.29 18.17
CA SER A 204 15.23 -2.54 18.96
C SER A 204 15.63 -4.00 18.98
N GLU A 205 14.69 -4.93 19.09
CA GLU A 205 14.92 -6.38 19.05
C GLU A 205 15.42 -6.83 17.67
N LEU A 206 14.98 -6.15 16.62
CA LEU A 206 15.47 -6.37 15.26
C LEU A 206 16.84 -5.76 15.00
N GLY A 207 17.40 -5.01 15.95
CA GLY A 207 18.67 -4.30 15.77
C GLY A 207 18.62 -3.26 14.65
N VAL A 208 17.45 -2.63 14.45
CA VAL A 208 17.31 -1.54 13.49
C VAL A 208 17.71 -0.24 14.17
N ASN A 209 18.85 0.30 13.75
CA ASN A 209 19.30 1.62 14.17
C ASN A 209 18.97 2.60 13.05
N TYR A 210 18.44 3.75 13.39
CA TYR A 210 18.08 4.79 12.44
C TYR A 210 18.19 6.18 13.05
N ASP A 211 18.57 7.12 12.20
CA ASP A 211 18.45 8.53 12.51
C ASP A 211 16.98 8.94 12.29
N LYS A 212 16.37 9.51 13.32
CA LYS A 212 14.98 9.95 13.22
C LYS A 212 14.87 11.13 12.28
N ILE A 213 13.86 11.08 11.41
CA ILE A 213 13.48 12.26 10.63
C ILE A 213 12.93 13.30 11.59
N GLU A 214 13.32 14.55 11.43
CA GLU A 214 12.73 15.67 12.14
C GLU A 214 11.58 16.25 11.33
N VAL A 215 10.38 16.23 11.93
CA VAL A 215 9.20 16.90 11.35
C VAL A 215 9.20 18.35 11.79
N LEU A 216 9.54 19.27 10.88
CA LEU A 216 9.64 20.71 11.16
C LEU A 216 8.28 21.36 11.28
N SER A 217 7.34 21.07 10.39
CA SER A 217 5.96 21.58 10.45
C SER A 217 4.98 20.59 9.79
N VAL A 218 3.74 20.66 10.23
CA VAL A 218 2.61 19.99 9.59
C VAL A 218 1.51 21.02 9.39
N GLU A 219 1.14 21.28 8.14
CA GLU A 219 0.19 22.32 7.77
C GLU A 219 -0.82 21.79 6.76
N MET A 220 -2.03 22.33 6.80
CA MET A 220 -3.02 22.04 5.76
C MET A 220 -2.61 22.75 4.47
N PRO A 221 -2.79 22.12 3.31
CA PRO A 221 -2.60 22.82 2.06
C PRO A 221 -3.56 24.01 1.96
N PRO A 222 -3.19 25.09 1.26
CA PRO A 222 -4.09 26.22 1.08
C PRO A 222 -5.40 25.78 0.43
N ALA A 223 -6.51 26.37 0.87
CA ALA A 223 -7.81 26.07 0.30
C ALA A 223 -7.80 26.33 -1.21
N ARG A 224 -8.30 25.39 -1.97
CA ARG A 224 -8.45 25.60 -3.42
C ARG A 224 -9.42 26.75 -3.66
N PRO A 225 -9.11 27.69 -4.56
CA PRO A 225 -10.07 28.72 -4.94
C PRO A 225 -11.35 28.09 -5.53
N ALA A 226 -12.48 28.76 -5.34
CA ALA A 226 -13.73 28.32 -5.94
C ALA A 226 -13.57 28.18 -7.47
N GLY A 227 -14.13 27.11 -8.02
CA GLY A 227 -14.17 26.93 -9.47
C GLY A 227 -14.95 28.05 -10.14
N ARG A 228 -14.59 28.40 -11.37
CA ARG A 228 -15.32 29.37 -12.20
C ARG A 228 -16.36 28.61 -13.02
N ILE A 229 -17.63 28.97 -12.84
CA ILE A 229 -18.72 28.49 -13.69
C ILE A 229 -18.80 29.38 -14.93
N ILE A 230 -18.75 28.75 -16.09
CA ILE A 230 -18.89 29.47 -17.36
C ILE A 230 -20.37 29.54 -17.74
N ASP A 231 -20.94 30.75 -17.68
CA ASP A 231 -22.34 31.00 -18.02
C ASP A 231 -22.51 31.41 -19.49
N GLY A 232 -23.65 31.04 -20.07
CA GLY A 232 -24.05 31.40 -21.43
C GLY A 232 -25.49 31.04 -21.72
N ALA A 233 -26.12 31.71 -22.71
CA ALA A 233 -27.51 31.49 -23.10
C ALA A 233 -27.72 30.11 -23.80
N SER A 234 -26.67 29.57 -24.40
CA SER A 234 -26.69 28.25 -25.04
C SER A 234 -25.45 27.43 -24.71
N PRO A 235 -25.47 26.09 -24.92
CA PRO A 235 -24.28 25.23 -24.78
C PRO A 235 -23.13 25.68 -25.66
N GLU A 236 -23.41 26.16 -26.87
CA GLU A 236 -22.41 26.65 -27.84
C GLU A 236 -21.71 27.89 -27.32
N GLU A 237 -22.43 28.85 -26.76
CA GLU A 237 -21.88 30.04 -26.14
C GLU A 237 -21.00 29.73 -24.95
N LYS A 238 -21.42 28.76 -24.09
CA LYS A 238 -20.63 28.29 -22.96
C LYS A 238 -19.33 27.63 -23.42
N ALA A 239 -19.39 26.80 -24.45
CA ALA A 239 -18.21 26.16 -25.04
C ALA A 239 -17.21 27.17 -25.61
N GLN A 240 -17.70 28.18 -26.36
CA GLN A 240 -16.85 29.23 -26.90
C GLN A 240 -16.17 30.07 -25.81
N LYS A 241 -16.89 30.43 -24.76
CA LYS A 241 -16.33 31.14 -23.61
C LYS A 241 -15.29 30.27 -22.84
N LEU A 242 -15.56 28.99 -22.70
CA LEU A 242 -14.61 28.06 -22.09
C LEU A 242 -13.31 27.96 -22.91
N ILE A 243 -13.43 27.73 -24.22
CA ILE A 243 -12.27 27.67 -25.14
C ILE A 243 -11.47 28.97 -25.07
N LYS A 244 -12.13 30.11 -25.12
CA LYS A 244 -11.48 31.43 -25.02
C LYS A 244 -10.71 31.57 -23.70
N ALA A 245 -11.32 31.19 -22.56
CA ALA A 245 -10.65 31.24 -21.26
C ALA A 245 -9.44 30.29 -21.20
N LEU A 246 -9.56 29.07 -21.74
CA LEU A 246 -8.45 28.08 -21.79
C LEU A 246 -7.29 28.60 -22.68
N HIS A 247 -7.59 29.25 -23.80
CA HIS A 247 -6.60 29.76 -24.75
C HIS A 247 -5.94 31.05 -24.26
N GLU A 248 -6.74 32.06 -23.87
CA GLU A 248 -6.24 33.40 -23.58
C GLU A 248 -5.77 33.57 -22.12
N GLU A 249 -6.49 32.99 -21.14
CA GLU A 249 -6.22 33.19 -19.71
C GLU A 249 -5.26 32.13 -19.17
N ILE A 250 -5.53 30.85 -19.45
CA ILE A 250 -4.78 29.70 -18.88
C ILE A 250 -3.66 29.25 -19.82
N LYS A 251 -3.80 29.46 -21.14
CA LYS A 251 -2.80 29.15 -22.18
C LYS A 251 -2.39 27.68 -22.22
N ILE A 252 -3.36 26.76 -22.12
CA ILE A 252 -3.15 25.31 -22.17
C ILE A 252 -3.60 24.69 -23.50
N ILE A 253 -4.28 25.43 -24.34
CA ILE A 253 -4.68 25.06 -25.71
C ILE A 253 -4.38 26.19 -26.68
#